data_e9a4fac58c30d1c1a0e6049a86175663
#
_entry.id   e9a4fac58c30d1c1a0e6049a86175663
#
_cell.length_a   1.000
_cell.length_b   1.000
_cell.length_c   1.000
_cell.angle_alpha   90.00
_cell.angle_beta   90.00
_cell.angle_gamma   90.00
#
_symmetry.space_group_name_H-M   'P 1'
#
loop_
_entity.id
_entity.type
_entity.pdbx_description
1 polymer ?
#
loop_
_entity_poly.entity_id
_entity_poly.type
_entity_poly.pdbx_seq_one_letter_code
_entity_poly.pdbx_strand_id
1 'polypeptide(L)'
;MRTYVVAKLMWNPDQDTDSLMLRFMRGYYGPAAPYIYQYEKLLEGALLAGGQRLWIYDSPVSHKDGMLNAACRKRYGELFDCAERAVAGDSVLLRRVRLTRLPLMYSNLEIARTTADKDLGAVVSELDAFEKYVTQFGVKTLNERNNSPQEYCRLYRERYLPAENSNLALGARIVWIDAPAEKYRASGEKTLTDGLFGGASFVESWTGWEGKDGAFVVDLGRDVAFSTVETDFLHQLGQWILLPRSVRYLSLIHISEPTRHSLIS
;
A
#
# COMPACT_ATOMS: atom_id res chain seq x y z
N MET A 1 20.90 7.07 -10.46
CA MET A 1 22.01 6.91 -9.51
C MET A 1 22.67 5.53 -9.59
N ARG A 2 21.96 4.43 -9.28
CA ARG A 2 22.52 3.05 -9.26
C ARG A 2 23.36 2.71 -10.51
N THR A 3 22.82 2.90 -11.71
CA THR A 3 23.53 2.60 -12.97
C THR A 3 24.84 3.37 -13.11
N TYR A 4 24.86 4.65 -12.68
CA TYR A 4 26.07 5.47 -12.71
C TYR A 4 27.15 4.90 -11.77
N VAL A 5 26.78 4.58 -10.53
CA VAL A 5 27.71 4.03 -9.54
C VAL A 5 28.27 2.70 -10.00
N VAL A 6 27.40 1.78 -10.44
CA VAL A 6 27.82 0.47 -10.98
C VAL A 6 28.77 0.62 -12.17
N ALA A 7 28.45 1.48 -13.14
CA ALA A 7 29.31 1.70 -14.30
C ALA A 7 30.70 2.24 -13.91
N LYS A 8 30.79 3.11 -12.89
CA LYS A 8 32.05 3.61 -12.38
C LYS A 8 32.87 2.55 -11.66
N LEU A 9 32.22 1.73 -10.86
CA LEU A 9 32.87 0.61 -10.15
C LEU A 9 33.32 -0.51 -11.11
N MET A 10 32.57 -0.75 -12.18
CA MET A 10 33.01 -1.70 -13.24
C MET A 10 34.29 -1.22 -13.93
N TRP A 11 34.49 0.09 -14.07
CA TRP A 11 35.71 0.65 -14.64
C TRP A 11 36.87 0.66 -13.63
N ASN A 12 36.61 1.04 -12.38
CA ASN A 12 37.57 1.05 -11.28
C ASN A 12 36.87 0.67 -9.97
N PRO A 13 37.03 -0.59 -9.48
CA PRO A 13 36.35 -1.09 -8.29
C PRO A 13 36.85 -0.46 -6.98
N ASP A 14 38.01 0.19 -6.97
CA ASP A 14 38.60 0.79 -5.76
C ASP A 14 38.02 2.18 -5.44
N GLN A 15 37.05 2.64 -6.23
CA GLN A 15 36.40 3.94 -5.94
C GLN A 15 35.44 3.84 -4.76
N ASP A 16 35.46 4.86 -3.91
CA ASP A 16 34.51 4.99 -2.82
C ASP A 16 33.10 5.23 -3.30
N THR A 17 32.19 4.33 -2.92
CA THR A 17 30.79 4.31 -3.35
C THR A 17 30.05 5.59 -2.91
N ASP A 18 30.26 6.06 -1.68
CA ASP A 18 29.60 7.26 -1.16
C ASP A 18 30.03 8.51 -1.92
N SER A 19 31.31 8.61 -2.25
CA SER A 19 31.84 9.70 -3.09
C SER A 19 31.22 9.69 -4.48
N LEU A 20 31.03 8.51 -5.10
CA LEU A 20 30.36 8.38 -6.38
C LEU A 20 28.89 8.78 -6.30
N MET A 21 28.18 8.36 -5.26
CA MET A 21 26.78 8.74 -5.01
C MET A 21 26.67 10.27 -4.88
N LEU A 22 27.47 10.89 -4.01
CA LEU A 22 27.48 12.33 -3.80
C LEU A 22 27.80 13.12 -5.07
N ARG A 23 28.76 12.64 -5.88
CA ARG A 23 29.10 13.24 -7.16
C ARG A 23 27.91 13.22 -8.12
N PHE A 24 27.24 12.08 -8.24
CA PHE A 24 26.03 11.97 -9.04
C PHE A 24 24.94 12.92 -8.54
N MET A 25 24.66 12.89 -7.25
CA MET A 25 23.58 13.68 -6.64
C MET A 25 23.80 15.18 -6.81
N ARG A 26 25.03 15.67 -6.59
CA ARG A 26 25.37 17.07 -6.84
C ARG A 26 25.11 17.51 -8.28
N GLY A 27 25.48 16.69 -9.26
CA GLY A 27 25.24 16.97 -10.66
C GLY A 27 23.77 16.86 -11.07
N TYR A 28 23.00 15.96 -10.45
CA TYR A 28 21.62 15.69 -10.84
C TYR A 28 20.58 16.53 -10.06
N TYR A 29 20.79 16.74 -8.77
CA TYR A 29 19.83 17.45 -7.90
C TYR A 29 20.33 18.86 -7.46
N GLY A 30 21.57 19.24 -7.80
CA GLY A 30 22.12 20.52 -7.42
C GLY A 30 22.07 20.78 -5.93
N PRO A 31 21.53 21.95 -5.47
CA PRO A 31 21.39 22.29 -4.04
C PRO A 31 20.55 21.33 -3.21
N ALA A 32 19.68 20.52 -3.84
CA ALA A 32 18.87 19.50 -3.14
C ALA A 32 19.67 18.22 -2.81
N ALA A 33 20.85 18.04 -3.37
CA ALA A 33 21.64 16.82 -3.24
C ALA A 33 21.89 16.37 -1.77
N PRO A 34 22.23 17.24 -0.80
CA PRO A 34 22.46 16.84 0.59
C PRO A 34 21.22 16.19 1.23
N TYR A 35 20.02 16.68 0.93
CA TYR A 35 18.77 16.17 1.48
C TYR A 35 18.41 14.81 0.89
N ILE A 36 18.59 14.64 -0.43
CA ILE A 36 18.35 13.36 -1.11
C ILE A 36 19.36 12.30 -0.62
N TYR A 37 20.62 12.68 -0.43
CA TYR A 37 21.63 11.78 0.14
C TYR A 37 21.27 11.33 1.56
N GLN A 38 20.83 12.28 2.42
CA GLN A 38 20.37 11.92 3.76
C GLN A 38 19.16 10.98 3.74
N TYR A 39 18.22 11.22 2.84
CA TYR A 39 17.07 10.32 2.65
C TYR A 39 17.53 8.89 2.32
N GLU A 40 18.42 8.73 1.33
CA GLU A 40 18.93 7.41 0.94
C GLU A 40 19.66 6.71 2.10
N LYS A 41 20.49 7.46 2.83
CA LYS A 41 21.22 6.89 3.98
C LYS A 41 20.32 6.52 5.15
N LEU A 42 19.28 7.29 5.41
CA LEU A 42 18.30 6.95 6.45
C LEU A 42 17.46 5.74 6.05
N LEU A 43 17.06 5.65 4.78
CA LEU A 43 16.30 4.51 4.27
C LEU A 43 17.12 3.21 4.38
N GLU A 44 18.39 3.25 3.93
CA GLU A 44 19.33 2.14 4.05
C GLU A 44 19.55 1.75 5.51
N GLY A 45 19.84 2.73 6.38
CA GLY A 45 20.07 2.51 7.80
C GLY A 45 18.85 1.91 8.51
N ALA A 46 17.64 2.37 8.20
CA ALA A 46 16.41 1.84 8.76
C ALA A 46 16.12 0.40 8.31
N LEU A 47 16.44 0.07 7.05
CA LEU A 47 16.33 -1.30 6.53
C LEU A 47 17.29 -2.24 7.27
N LEU A 48 18.56 -1.84 7.40
CA LEU A 48 19.59 -2.64 8.07
C LEU A 48 19.29 -2.82 9.56
N ALA A 49 18.88 -1.74 10.24
CA ALA A 49 18.53 -1.79 11.66
C ALA A 49 17.32 -2.67 11.95
N GLY A 50 16.35 -2.73 11.03
CA GLY A 50 15.17 -3.57 11.14
C GLY A 50 15.43 -5.06 10.91
N GLY A 51 16.62 -5.44 10.45
CA GLY A 51 16.96 -6.84 10.11
C GLY A 51 16.08 -7.43 9.00
N GLN A 52 15.30 -6.60 8.34
CA GLN A 52 14.38 -7.02 7.28
C GLN A 52 15.13 -7.17 5.95
N ARG A 53 14.65 -8.11 5.15
CA ARG A 53 15.12 -8.29 3.76
C ARG A 53 14.04 -7.81 2.80
N LEU A 54 14.46 -7.21 1.70
CA LEU A 54 13.56 -6.88 0.59
C LEU A 54 13.37 -8.13 -0.28
N TRP A 55 12.12 -8.55 -0.40
CA TRP A 55 11.73 -9.65 -1.26
C TRP A 55 11.08 -9.12 -2.53
N ILE A 56 11.14 -9.90 -3.61
CA ILE A 56 10.59 -9.50 -4.92
C ILE A 56 9.07 -9.26 -4.88
N TYR A 57 8.37 -9.85 -3.92
CA TYR A 57 6.92 -9.70 -3.76
C TYR A 57 6.51 -8.74 -2.64
N ASP A 58 7.48 -8.06 -2.03
CA ASP A 58 7.19 -7.08 -0.99
C ASP A 58 6.44 -5.87 -1.54
N SER A 59 5.63 -5.31 -0.67
CA SER A 59 4.95 -4.04 -0.88
C SER A 59 5.36 -3.03 0.20
N PRO A 60 5.01 -1.75 0.07
CA PRO A 60 5.21 -0.79 1.14
C PRO A 60 4.59 -1.22 2.47
N VAL A 61 3.46 -1.93 2.43
CA VAL A 61 2.76 -2.43 3.63
C VAL A 61 3.60 -3.44 4.40
N SER A 62 4.37 -4.30 3.71
CA SER A 62 5.27 -5.27 4.34
C SER A 62 6.34 -4.62 5.22
N HIS A 63 6.64 -3.36 5.00
CA HIS A 63 7.70 -2.61 5.69
C HIS A 63 7.17 -1.47 6.57
N LYS A 64 5.84 -1.39 6.79
CA LYS A 64 5.19 -0.31 7.53
C LYS A 64 5.64 -0.17 8.99
N ASP A 65 6.09 -1.26 9.60
CA ASP A 65 6.59 -1.29 10.98
C ASP A 65 8.14 -1.27 11.04
N GLY A 66 8.82 -1.28 9.89
CA GLY A 66 10.27 -1.21 9.74
C GLY A 66 10.75 0.10 9.12
N MET A 67 11.43 0.01 7.97
CA MET A 67 12.00 1.18 7.28
C MET A 67 10.95 2.21 6.80
N LEU A 68 9.68 1.82 6.71
CA LEU A 68 8.56 2.68 6.35
C LEU A 68 7.63 2.97 7.54
N ASN A 69 8.09 2.84 8.79
CA ASN A 69 7.28 3.22 9.94
C ASN A 69 6.94 4.72 9.94
N ALA A 70 5.96 5.12 10.75
CA ALA A 70 5.44 6.49 10.74
C ALA A 70 6.53 7.56 10.99
N ALA A 71 7.47 7.30 11.91
CA ALA A 71 8.56 8.24 12.21
C ALA A 71 9.53 8.37 11.03
N CYS A 72 9.90 7.26 10.42
CA CYS A 72 10.75 7.24 9.23
C CYS A 72 10.10 7.99 8.06
N ARG A 73 8.85 7.67 7.73
CA ARG A 73 8.13 8.33 6.63
C ARG A 73 7.98 9.83 6.84
N LYS A 74 7.69 10.27 8.08
CA LYS A 74 7.69 11.68 8.43
C LYS A 74 9.04 12.32 8.15
N ARG A 75 10.13 11.71 8.62
CA ARG A 75 11.48 12.23 8.40
C ARG A 75 11.88 12.28 6.94
N TYR A 76 11.50 11.27 6.15
CA TYR A 76 11.71 11.27 4.71
C TYR A 76 10.96 12.42 4.03
N GLY A 77 9.70 12.66 4.41
CA GLY A 77 8.91 13.79 3.93
C GLY A 77 9.57 15.14 4.21
N GLU A 78 10.05 15.36 5.45
CA GLU A 78 10.77 16.59 5.84
C GLU A 78 12.02 16.83 4.98
N LEU A 79 12.76 15.77 4.65
CA LEU A 79 13.94 15.87 3.78
C LEU A 79 13.55 16.25 2.35
N PHE A 80 12.47 15.67 1.81
CA PHE A 80 11.96 16.06 0.49
C PHE A 80 11.45 17.51 0.50
N ASP A 81 10.80 17.96 1.57
CA ASP A 81 10.36 19.36 1.70
C ASP A 81 11.56 20.33 1.70
N CYS A 82 12.65 19.97 2.40
CA CYS A 82 13.89 20.72 2.36
C CYS A 82 14.52 20.71 0.95
N ALA A 83 14.53 19.54 0.30
CA ALA A 83 15.04 19.38 -1.06
C ALA A 83 14.27 20.24 -2.07
N GLU A 84 12.93 20.23 -2.02
CA GLU A 84 12.10 21.05 -2.92
C GLU A 84 12.32 22.55 -2.68
N ARG A 85 12.40 22.99 -1.41
CA ARG A 85 12.71 24.39 -1.09
C ARG A 85 14.07 24.83 -1.61
N ALA A 86 15.09 23.97 -1.51
CA ALA A 86 16.45 24.29 -1.97
C ALA A 86 16.53 24.51 -3.48
N VAL A 87 15.57 24.00 -4.26
CA VAL A 87 15.56 24.12 -5.72
C VAL A 87 14.28 24.77 -6.26
N ALA A 88 13.54 25.49 -5.43
CA ALA A 88 12.24 26.07 -5.80
C ALA A 88 12.30 27.01 -7.01
N GLY A 89 13.43 27.68 -7.22
CA GLY A 89 13.67 28.58 -8.36
C GLY A 89 14.10 27.87 -9.67
N ASP A 90 14.36 26.56 -9.64
CA ASP A 90 14.80 25.78 -10.80
C ASP A 90 13.79 24.69 -11.12
N SER A 91 13.00 24.89 -12.16
CA SER A 91 11.92 23.95 -12.54
C SER A 91 12.43 22.56 -12.95
N VAL A 92 13.65 22.47 -13.48
CA VAL A 92 14.25 21.20 -13.91
C VAL A 92 14.68 20.40 -12.67
N LEU A 93 15.38 21.04 -11.73
CA LEU A 93 15.80 20.40 -10.50
C LEU A 93 14.60 20.05 -9.62
N LEU A 94 13.62 20.94 -9.50
CA LEU A 94 12.39 20.70 -8.76
C LEU A 94 11.63 19.49 -9.32
N ARG A 95 11.52 19.38 -10.64
CA ARG A 95 10.93 18.21 -11.29
C ARG A 95 11.67 16.91 -10.92
N ARG A 96 13.00 16.92 -10.91
CA ARG A 96 13.82 15.75 -10.55
C ARG A 96 13.59 15.34 -9.09
N VAL A 97 13.54 16.29 -8.17
CA VAL A 97 13.26 16.04 -6.75
C VAL A 97 11.87 15.43 -6.58
N ARG A 98 10.84 16.01 -7.19
CA ARG A 98 9.46 15.51 -7.11
C ARG A 98 9.28 14.12 -7.73
N LEU A 99 9.96 13.83 -8.84
CA LEU A 99 10.00 12.47 -9.39
C LEU A 99 10.60 11.46 -8.41
N THR A 100 11.64 11.86 -7.70
CA THR A 100 12.29 11.01 -6.67
C THR A 100 11.41 10.83 -5.44
N ARG A 101 10.51 11.77 -5.13
CA ARG A 101 9.54 11.70 -4.03
C ARG A 101 8.39 10.73 -4.30
N LEU A 102 8.04 10.45 -5.56
CA LEU A 102 6.87 9.63 -5.91
C LEU A 102 6.82 8.26 -5.22
N PRO A 103 7.93 7.49 -5.08
CA PRO A 103 7.90 6.23 -4.33
C PRO A 103 7.50 6.40 -2.87
N LEU A 104 7.90 7.49 -2.20
CA LEU A 104 7.49 7.79 -0.83
C LEU A 104 5.99 8.10 -0.77
N MET A 105 5.47 8.94 -1.67
CA MET A 105 4.05 9.27 -1.75
C MET A 105 3.21 8.00 -2.00
N TYR A 106 3.62 7.16 -2.94
CA TYR A 106 2.98 5.86 -3.17
C TYR A 106 3.00 4.98 -1.91
N SER A 107 4.13 4.91 -1.21
CA SER A 107 4.25 4.15 0.04
C SER A 107 3.33 4.69 1.14
N ASN A 108 3.18 6.02 1.26
CA ASN A 108 2.27 6.65 2.19
C ASN A 108 0.81 6.25 1.91
N LEU A 109 0.40 6.30 0.64
CA LEU A 109 -0.94 5.90 0.21
C LEU A 109 -1.21 4.42 0.47
N GLU A 110 -0.28 3.54 0.10
CA GLU A 110 -0.42 2.10 0.33
C GLU A 110 -0.54 1.74 1.82
N ILE A 111 0.25 2.38 2.68
CA ILE A 111 0.15 2.17 4.12
C ILE A 111 -1.14 2.77 4.68
N ALA A 112 -1.55 3.97 4.21
CA ALA A 112 -2.77 4.62 4.66
C ALA A 112 -4.02 3.78 4.38
N ARG A 113 -4.12 3.10 3.23
CA ARG A 113 -5.28 2.25 2.92
C ARG A 113 -5.42 1.05 3.87
N THR A 114 -4.34 0.65 4.54
CA THR A 114 -4.32 -0.43 5.53
C THR A 114 -4.31 0.07 6.98
N THR A 115 -4.59 1.35 7.20
CA THR A 115 -4.62 1.99 8.53
C THR A 115 -6.03 2.47 8.83
N ALA A 116 -6.63 1.98 9.93
CA ALA A 116 -8.00 2.31 10.31
C ALA A 116 -8.12 3.81 10.70
N ASP A 117 -7.28 4.26 11.63
CA ASP A 117 -7.31 5.63 12.17
C ASP A 117 -6.40 6.57 11.35
N LYS A 118 -6.73 6.74 10.06
CA LYS A 118 -5.98 7.63 9.16
C LYS A 118 -6.60 9.02 9.11
N ASP A 119 -5.75 10.04 8.96
CA ASP A 119 -6.20 11.39 8.61
C ASP A 119 -6.62 11.43 7.13
N LEU A 120 -7.92 11.36 6.89
CA LEU A 120 -8.49 11.36 5.54
C LEU A 120 -8.14 12.61 4.75
N GLY A 121 -8.10 13.79 5.40
CA GLY A 121 -7.72 15.03 4.73
C GLY A 121 -6.28 14.99 4.22
N ALA A 122 -5.35 14.48 5.04
CA ALA A 122 -3.97 14.29 4.63
C ALA A 122 -3.83 13.25 3.51
N VAL A 123 -4.58 12.14 3.56
CA VAL A 123 -4.58 11.11 2.51
C VAL A 123 -5.09 11.65 1.19
N VAL A 124 -6.21 12.39 1.19
CA VAL A 124 -6.75 13.04 -0.03
C VAL A 124 -5.74 14.00 -0.63
N SER A 125 -5.13 14.85 0.20
CA SER A 125 -4.11 15.80 -0.24
C SER A 125 -2.90 15.12 -0.86
N GLU A 126 -2.42 14.01 -0.28
CA GLU A 126 -1.31 13.20 -0.81
C GLU A 126 -1.71 12.56 -2.14
N LEU A 127 -2.92 12.00 -2.24
CA LEU A 127 -3.43 11.36 -3.46
C LEU A 127 -3.55 12.38 -4.62
N ASP A 128 -4.08 13.57 -4.35
CA ASP A 128 -4.23 14.62 -5.35
C ASP A 128 -2.85 15.12 -5.83
N ALA A 129 -1.90 15.30 -4.91
CA ALA A 129 -0.53 15.66 -5.25
C ALA A 129 0.18 14.55 -6.06
N PHE A 130 -0.02 13.29 -5.67
CA PHE A 130 0.52 12.14 -6.39
C PHE A 130 -0.01 12.07 -7.82
N GLU A 131 -1.33 12.13 -8.02
CA GLU A 131 -1.98 12.12 -9.33
C GLU A 131 -1.50 13.28 -10.22
N LYS A 132 -1.42 14.48 -9.64
CA LYS A 132 -0.86 15.65 -10.33
C LYS A 132 0.56 15.40 -10.84
N TYR A 133 1.43 14.85 -10.00
CA TYR A 133 2.83 14.64 -10.38
C TYR A 133 3.00 13.50 -11.38
N VAL A 134 2.32 12.36 -11.20
CA VAL A 134 2.41 11.26 -12.17
C VAL A 134 1.89 11.67 -13.55
N THR A 135 0.85 12.49 -13.59
CA THR A 135 0.29 13.05 -14.83
C THR A 135 1.25 14.07 -15.45
N GLN A 136 1.69 15.05 -14.68
CA GLN A 136 2.61 16.11 -15.16
C GLN A 136 3.94 15.56 -15.69
N PHE A 137 4.42 14.48 -15.06
CA PHE A 137 5.72 13.90 -15.41
C PHE A 137 5.61 12.77 -16.44
N GLY A 138 4.40 12.40 -16.84
CA GLY A 138 4.15 11.38 -17.84
C GLY A 138 4.53 9.97 -17.35
N VAL A 139 4.33 9.67 -16.06
CA VAL A 139 4.52 8.33 -15.53
C VAL A 139 3.44 7.41 -16.09
N LYS A 140 3.86 6.38 -16.82
CA LYS A 140 2.93 5.50 -17.54
C LYS A 140 2.49 4.31 -16.70
N THR A 141 3.37 3.79 -15.86
CA THR A 141 3.13 2.57 -15.08
C THR A 141 3.71 2.70 -13.67
N LEU A 142 3.04 2.12 -12.69
CA LEU A 142 3.50 2.08 -11.29
C LEU A 142 4.40 0.87 -11.02
N ASN A 143 4.24 -0.19 -11.78
CA ASN A 143 4.97 -1.44 -11.61
C ASN A 143 5.11 -2.21 -12.91
N GLU A 144 5.80 -3.36 -12.85
CA GLU A 144 6.05 -4.25 -13.98
C GLU A 144 4.77 -4.86 -14.59
N ARG A 145 3.64 -4.82 -13.87
CA ARG A 145 2.34 -5.34 -14.31
C ARG A 145 1.53 -4.32 -15.08
N ASN A 146 2.14 -3.20 -15.48
CA ASN A 146 1.51 -2.11 -16.25
C ASN A 146 0.33 -1.43 -15.54
N ASN A 147 0.29 -1.41 -14.21
CA ASN A 147 -0.75 -0.67 -13.48
C ASN A 147 -0.65 0.81 -13.81
N SER A 148 -1.72 1.37 -14.35
CA SER A 148 -1.82 2.80 -14.66
C SER A 148 -1.91 3.63 -13.39
N PRO A 149 -1.13 4.73 -13.24
CA PRO A 149 -1.29 5.65 -12.12
C PRO A 149 -2.68 6.26 -12.01
N GLN A 150 -3.32 6.56 -13.13
CA GLN A 150 -4.67 7.13 -13.18
C GLN A 150 -5.71 6.14 -12.67
N GLU A 151 -5.62 4.88 -13.12
CA GLU A 151 -6.50 3.82 -12.65
C GLU A 151 -6.30 3.54 -11.15
N TYR A 152 -5.05 3.56 -10.68
CA TYR A 152 -4.74 3.45 -9.26
C TYR A 152 -5.42 4.57 -8.45
N CYS A 153 -5.28 5.83 -8.86
CA CYS A 153 -5.90 6.97 -8.16
C CYS A 153 -7.43 6.90 -8.19
N ARG A 154 -8.03 6.48 -9.31
CA ARG A 154 -9.48 6.26 -9.42
C ARG A 154 -9.96 5.21 -8.44
N LEU A 155 -9.36 4.01 -8.46
CA LEU A 155 -9.69 2.92 -7.55
C LEU A 155 -9.45 3.29 -6.09
N TYR A 156 -8.41 4.08 -5.82
CA TYR A 156 -8.13 4.55 -4.46
C TYR A 156 -9.28 5.39 -3.92
N ARG A 157 -9.79 6.34 -4.72
CA ARG A 157 -10.94 7.17 -4.34
C ARG A 157 -12.23 6.35 -4.18
N GLU A 158 -12.46 5.39 -5.05
CA GLU A 158 -13.69 4.59 -5.03
C GLU A 158 -13.73 3.59 -3.86
N ARG A 159 -12.58 2.99 -3.52
CA ARG A 159 -12.53 1.88 -2.57
C ARG A 159 -11.95 2.22 -1.21
N TYR A 160 -10.95 3.10 -1.14
CA TYR A 160 -10.17 3.30 0.08
C TYR A 160 -10.42 4.65 0.76
N LEU A 161 -11.02 5.61 0.07
CA LEU A 161 -11.60 6.79 0.71
C LEU A 161 -13.05 6.43 1.06
N PRO A 162 -13.41 6.32 2.34
CA PRO A 162 -14.76 5.94 2.72
C PRO A 162 -15.76 6.98 2.23
N ALA A 163 -16.73 6.53 1.44
CA ALA A 163 -18.04 7.12 1.49
C ALA A 163 -18.60 6.94 2.91
N GLU A 164 -19.43 7.86 3.39
CA GLU A 164 -20.03 7.86 4.73
C GLU A 164 -20.30 6.47 5.27
N ASN A 165 -19.66 6.13 6.39
CA ASN A 165 -19.49 4.77 6.84
C ASN A 165 -20.76 4.23 7.49
N SER A 166 -21.64 3.63 6.70
CA SER A 166 -22.78 2.83 7.20
C SER A 166 -22.40 1.34 7.46
N ASN A 167 -21.11 1.01 7.56
CA ASN A 167 -20.68 -0.36 7.80
C ASN A 167 -21.01 -0.83 9.23
N LEU A 168 -22.15 -1.52 9.36
CA LEU A 168 -22.63 -2.04 10.64
C LEU A 168 -21.74 -3.16 11.19
N ALA A 169 -20.91 -3.79 10.37
CA ALA A 169 -19.99 -4.83 10.78
C ALA A 169 -18.61 -4.30 11.22
N LEU A 170 -18.39 -2.98 11.22
CA LEU A 170 -17.10 -2.41 11.63
C LEU A 170 -16.77 -2.79 13.07
N GLY A 171 -15.64 -3.48 13.27
CA GLY A 171 -15.19 -3.95 14.58
C GLY A 171 -16.00 -5.11 15.18
N ALA A 172 -16.98 -5.65 14.45
CA ALA A 172 -17.77 -6.80 14.88
C ALA A 172 -16.87 -8.03 15.11
N ARG A 173 -17.29 -8.86 16.06
CA ARG A 173 -16.58 -10.09 16.42
C ARG A 173 -16.76 -11.15 15.31
N ILE A 174 -15.67 -11.79 14.90
CA ILE A 174 -15.68 -12.94 14.01
C ILE A 174 -15.58 -14.22 14.83
N VAL A 175 -16.48 -15.16 14.57
CA VAL A 175 -16.40 -16.53 15.09
C VAL A 175 -16.15 -17.47 13.91
N TRP A 176 -14.95 -18.01 13.84
CA TRP A 176 -14.55 -18.93 12.79
C TRP A 176 -15.18 -20.32 13.03
N ILE A 177 -15.98 -20.78 12.09
CA ILE A 177 -16.43 -22.18 12.00
C ILE A 177 -15.33 -22.98 11.30
N ASP A 178 -14.87 -22.47 10.15
CA ASP A 178 -13.71 -22.97 9.43
C ASP A 178 -12.66 -21.86 9.38
N ALA A 179 -11.63 -21.98 10.20
CA ALA A 179 -10.59 -20.96 10.27
C ALA A 179 -9.79 -20.88 8.97
N PRO A 180 -9.38 -19.65 8.55
CA PRO A 180 -8.50 -19.48 7.41
C PRO A 180 -7.14 -20.15 7.65
N ALA A 181 -6.38 -20.37 6.57
CA ALA A 181 -5.02 -20.85 6.67
C ALA A 181 -4.15 -19.84 7.43
N GLU A 182 -3.27 -20.30 8.31
CA GLU A 182 -2.49 -19.43 9.21
C GLU A 182 -1.69 -18.38 8.46
N LYS A 183 -1.10 -18.75 7.33
CA LYS A 183 -0.34 -17.85 6.44
C LYS A 183 -1.21 -16.80 5.71
N TYR A 184 -2.53 -16.93 5.75
CA TYR A 184 -3.49 -16.05 5.08
C TYR A 184 -4.51 -15.45 6.05
N ARG A 185 -4.10 -15.15 7.28
CA ARG A 185 -4.96 -14.54 8.30
C ARG A 185 -4.98 -13.01 8.29
N ALA A 186 -4.18 -12.38 7.42
CA ALA A 186 -4.02 -10.93 7.33
C ALA A 186 -3.93 -10.24 8.71
N SER A 187 -4.92 -9.42 9.09
CA SER A 187 -4.98 -8.73 10.40
C SER A 187 -5.53 -9.62 11.54
N GLY A 188 -5.58 -10.94 11.37
CA GLY A 188 -6.06 -11.87 12.37
C GLY A 188 -7.58 -11.89 12.52
N GLU A 189 -8.07 -11.88 13.75
CA GLU A 189 -9.50 -12.07 14.05
C GLU A 189 -10.40 -10.93 13.55
N LYS A 190 -9.84 -9.75 13.28
CA LYS A 190 -10.60 -8.57 12.83
C LYS A 190 -10.57 -8.34 11.34
N THR A 191 -9.88 -9.14 10.57
CA THR A 191 -9.61 -8.87 9.13
C THR A 191 -10.85 -8.61 8.30
N LEU A 192 -11.95 -9.30 8.57
CA LEU A 192 -13.19 -9.14 7.78
C LEU A 192 -14.08 -7.99 8.26
N THR A 193 -13.72 -7.35 9.37
CA THR A 193 -14.54 -6.28 10.00
C THR A 193 -13.71 -5.06 10.41
N ASP A 194 -12.45 -4.97 9.97
CA ASP A 194 -11.55 -3.85 10.30
C ASP A 194 -11.81 -2.58 9.47
N GLY A 195 -12.74 -2.63 8.52
CA GLY A 195 -13.08 -1.51 7.64
C GLY A 195 -12.06 -1.28 6.53
N LEU A 196 -11.14 -2.21 6.30
CA LEU A 196 -10.10 -2.10 5.29
C LEU A 196 -10.40 -3.04 4.11
N PHE A 197 -10.22 -2.52 2.90
CA PHE A 197 -10.30 -3.34 1.70
C PHE A 197 -8.96 -4.00 1.42
N GLY A 198 -9.00 -5.24 0.91
CA GLY A 198 -7.82 -5.93 0.45
C GLY A 198 -7.15 -5.22 -0.72
N GLY A 199 -5.83 -5.32 -0.79
CA GLY A 199 -5.03 -4.75 -1.88
C GLY A 199 -5.06 -5.58 -3.16
N ALA A 200 -4.30 -5.12 -4.16
CA ALA A 200 -4.13 -5.86 -5.40
C ALA A 200 -3.29 -7.13 -5.25
N SER A 201 -2.60 -7.30 -4.13
CA SER A 201 -1.75 -8.45 -3.82
C SER A 201 -2.40 -9.32 -2.73
N PHE A 202 -2.27 -10.63 -2.87
CA PHE A 202 -2.78 -11.61 -1.89
C PHE A 202 -2.09 -11.51 -0.50
N VAL A 203 -0.96 -10.84 -0.41
CA VAL A 203 -0.25 -10.62 0.87
C VAL A 203 -0.82 -9.46 1.69
N GLU A 204 -1.81 -8.75 1.16
CA GLU A 204 -2.28 -7.49 1.74
C GLU A 204 -3.76 -7.57 2.12
N SER A 205 -4.04 -7.67 3.42
CA SER A 205 -5.40 -7.56 3.98
C SER A 205 -6.43 -8.56 3.41
N TRP A 206 -5.97 -9.74 2.96
CA TRP A 206 -6.82 -10.81 2.49
C TRP A 206 -6.80 -12.01 3.43
N THR A 207 -7.97 -12.59 3.64
CA THR A 207 -8.12 -13.85 4.37
C THR A 207 -8.34 -14.96 3.37
N GLY A 208 -7.63 -16.09 3.53
CA GLY A 208 -7.66 -17.18 2.55
C GLY A 208 -7.82 -18.56 3.18
N TRP A 209 -8.54 -19.42 2.47
CA TRP A 209 -8.68 -20.84 2.77
C TRP A 209 -7.97 -21.66 1.71
N GLU A 210 -7.30 -22.71 2.13
CA GLU A 210 -6.48 -23.53 1.24
C GLU A 210 -7.07 -24.95 1.18
N GLY A 211 -7.56 -25.33 0.00
CA GLY A 211 -8.12 -26.67 -0.26
C GLY A 211 -9.39 -27.02 0.51
N LYS A 212 -10.07 -26.05 1.10
CA LYS A 212 -11.33 -26.21 1.85
C LYS A 212 -12.23 -25.00 1.72
N ASP A 213 -13.50 -25.17 2.05
CA ASP A 213 -14.45 -24.07 2.16
C ASP A 213 -14.18 -23.20 3.40
N GLY A 214 -14.64 -21.96 3.39
CA GLY A 214 -14.59 -21.04 4.51
C GLY A 214 -15.98 -20.83 5.10
N ALA A 215 -16.08 -20.84 6.43
CA ALA A 215 -17.31 -20.51 7.15
C ALA A 215 -17.01 -19.73 8.40
N PHE A 216 -17.78 -18.68 8.65
CA PHE A 216 -17.64 -17.84 9.84
C PHE A 216 -18.94 -17.12 10.17
N VAL A 217 -19.05 -16.66 11.39
CA VAL A 217 -20.15 -15.81 11.89
C VAL A 217 -19.60 -14.41 12.15
N VAL A 218 -20.31 -13.40 11.67
CA VAL A 218 -20.10 -12.00 12.05
C VAL A 218 -21.14 -11.68 13.13
N ASP A 219 -20.68 -11.50 14.34
CA ASP A 219 -21.50 -11.17 15.49
C ASP A 219 -21.57 -9.65 15.67
N LEU A 220 -22.71 -9.06 15.32
CA LEU A 220 -22.94 -7.62 15.41
C LEU A 220 -23.22 -7.15 16.85
N GLY A 221 -23.31 -8.09 17.80
CA GLY A 221 -23.54 -7.82 19.23
C GLY A 221 -24.94 -7.30 19.56
N ARG A 222 -25.80 -7.12 18.55
CA ARG A 222 -27.17 -6.62 18.68
C ARG A 222 -27.99 -6.95 17.44
N ASP A 223 -29.29 -6.90 17.57
CA ASP A 223 -30.20 -6.99 16.45
C ASP A 223 -30.17 -5.69 15.63
N VAL A 224 -29.87 -5.80 14.35
CA VAL A 224 -29.82 -4.67 13.42
C VAL A 224 -30.51 -5.02 12.11
N ALA A 225 -31.25 -4.06 11.56
CA ALA A 225 -31.78 -4.17 10.21
C ALA A 225 -30.72 -3.69 9.21
N PHE A 226 -30.45 -4.47 8.17
CA PHE A 226 -29.61 -4.10 7.05
C PHE A 226 -30.22 -4.60 5.75
N SER A 227 -29.91 -3.93 4.65
CA SER A 227 -30.43 -4.25 3.32
C SER A 227 -29.38 -4.89 2.40
N THR A 228 -28.11 -4.73 2.71
CA THR A 228 -27.02 -5.11 1.81
C THR A 228 -25.89 -5.77 2.58
N VAL A 229 -25.32 -6.83 2.02
CA VAL A 229 -24.05 -7.43 2.44
C VAL A 229 -23.10 -7.38 1.24
N GLU A 230 -21.95 -6.75 1.45
CA GLU A 230 -20.90 -6.68 0.46
C GLU A 230 -19.69 -7.49 0.91
N THR A 231 -19.13 -8.29 0.02
CA THR A 231 -17.95 -9.10 0.30
C THR A 231 -17.05 -9.09 -0.92
N ASP A 232 -15.81 -8.65 -0.77
CA ASP A 232 -14.82 -8.67 -1.83
C ASP A 232 -14.09 -10.00 -1.89
N PHE A 233 -13.74 -10.42 -3.09
CA PHE A 233 -12.95 -11.61 -3.37
C PHE A 233 -11.79 -11.30 -4.29
N LEU A 234 -10.60 -11.80 -3.95
CA LEU A 234 -9.43 -11.70 -4.79
C LEU A 234 -9.42 -12.84 -5.81
N HIS A 235 -9.18 -12.50 -7.09
CA HIS A 235 -9.01 -13.47 -8.16
C HIS A 235 -7.65 -13.29 -8.83
N GLN A 236 -6.75 -14.26 -8.64
CA GLN A 236 -5.41 -14.26 -9.24
C GLN A 236 -5.02 -15.67 -9.68
N LEU A 237 -5.34 -16.03 -10.93
CA LEU A 237 -5.11 -17.37 -11.47
C LEU A 237 -3.63 -17.81 -11.41
N GLY A 238 -2.70 -16.88 -11.62
CA GLY A 238 -1.26 -17.18 -11.56
C GLY A 238 -0.78 -17.63 -10.18
N GLN A 239 -1.49 -17.28 -9.12
CA GLN A 239 -1.23 -17.69 -7.74
C GLN A 239 -2.22 -18.74 -7.22
N TRP A 240 -3.04 -19.31 -8.11
CA TRP A 240 -4.09 -20.30 -7.78
C TRP A 240 -5.14 -19.76 -6.82
N ILE A 241 -5.40 -18.44 -6.83
CA ILE A 241 -6.44 -17.80 -6.05
C ILE A 241 -7.68 -17.75 -6.89
N LEU A 242 -8.69 -18.53 -6.50
CA LEU A 242 -9.92 -18.73 -7.23
C LEU A 242 -11.09 -18.07 -6.50
N LEU A 243 -12.07 -17.62 -7.27
CA LEU A 243 -13.36 -17.20 -6.72
C LEU A 243 -14.12 -18.38 -6.14
N PRO A 244 -14.91 -18.19 -5.06
CA PRO A 244 -15.80 -19.24 -4.57
C PRO A 244 -16.88 -19.56 -5.61
N ARG A 245 -17.30 -20.82 -5.69
CA ARG A 245 -18.41 -21.22 -6.56
C ARG A 245 -19.75 -20.63 -6.13
N SER A 246 -19.92 -20.42 -4.83
CA SER A 246 -21.12 -19.85 -4.23
C SER A 246 -20.79 -19.24 -2.89
N VAL A 247 -21.55 -18.21 -2.54
CA VAL A 247 -21.52 -17.59 -1.20
C VAL A 247 -22.92 -17.69 -0.63
N ARG A 248 -23.03 -18.08 0.64
CA ARG A 248 -24.30 -18.14 1.35
C ARG A 248 -24.26 -17.18 2.52
N TYR A 249 -25.24 -16.32 2.61
CA TYR A 249 -25.46 -15.44 3.74
C TYR A 249 -26.67 -15.98 4.53
N LEU A 250 -26.49 -16.21 5.82
CA LEU A 250 -27.52 -16.76 6.69
C LEU A 250 -27.70 -15.78 7.87
N SER A 251 -28.95 -15.46 8.16
CA SER A 251 -29.28 -14.73 9.40
C SER A 251 -29.53 -15.73 10.52
N LEU A 252 -28.92 -15.50 11.69
CA LEU A 252 -29.11 -16.34 12.87
C LEU A 252 -30.32 -15.92 13.72
N ILE A 253 -30.95 -14.78 13.43
CA ILE A 253 -32.17 -14.32 14.14
C ILE A 253 -33.41 -15.11 13.71
N HIS A 254 -33.45 -15.51 12.45
CA HIS A 254 -34.51 -16.34 11.91
C HIS A 254 -33.90 -17.59 11.27
N ILE A 255 -33.91 -18.71 11.99
CA ILE A 255 -33.59 -20.02 11.45
C ILE A 255 -34.79 -20.48 10.59
N SER A 256 -35.08 -19.77 9.53
CA SER A 256 -36.06 -20.17 8.53
C SER A 256 -35.57 -19.77 7.15
N GLU A 257 -35.02 -20.78 6.48
CA GLU A 257 -34.62 -20.89 5.07
C GLU A 257 -33.45 -20.05 4.53
N PRO A 258 -32.50 -20.68 3.84
CA PRO A 258 -31.37 -20.00 3.23
C PRO A 258 -31.80 -19.25 1.96
N THR A 259 -31.64 -17.94 1.96
CA THR A 259 -31.82 -17.14 0.76
C THR A 259 -30.65 -17.38 -0.19
N ARG A 260 -30.89 -17.96 -1.37
CA ARG A 260 -29.91 -18.10 -2.43
C ARG A 260 -29.80 -16.75 -3.18
N HIS A 261 -28.66 -16.08 -3.11
CA HIS A 261 -28.33 -15.03 -4.05
C HIS A 261 -27.36 -15.56 -5.11
N SER A 262 -27.78 -15.46 -6.36
CA SER A 262 -26.93 -15.79 -7.50
C SER A 262 -25.97 -14.62 -7.78
N LEU A 263 -24.69 -14.92 -7.92
CA LEU A 263 -23.70 -13.99 -8.46
C LEU A 263 -24.03 -13.76 -9.95
N ILE A 264 -24.26 -12.53 -10.33
CA ILE A 264 -24.28 -12.11 -11.73
C ILE A 264 -22.84 -11.77 -12.09
N SER A 265 -22.33 -12.48 -13.09
CA SER A 265 -20.99 -12.33 -13.70
C SER A 265 -20.82 -10.98 -14.40
#